data_756feb02e06630a29ae9b95b0d5aa6c9
#
_entry.id   756feb02e06630a29ae9b95b0d5aa6c9
#
_cell.length_a   1.000
_cell.length_b   1.000
_cell.length_c   1.000
_cell.angle_alpha   90.00
_cell.angle_beta   90.00
_cell.angle_gamma   90.00
#
_symmetry.space_group_name_H-M   'P 1'
#
loop_
_entity.id
_entity.type
_entity.pdbx_description
1 polymer ?
#
loop_
_entity_poly.entity_id
_entity_poly.type
_entity_poly.pdbx_seq_one_letter_code
_entity_poly.pdbx_strand_id
1 'polypeptide(L)'
;MGPWIETEADPHRLEIVTRLNGKEHDRGSTSGMTYDCYAIVSGISQFVTLHPGDLILTGAPGAVEALTPGDVVEIEIPGIGVLRNPVISEEDDRR
;
A
#
# COMPACT_ATOMS: atom_id res chain seq x y z
N MET A 1 8.57 -0.50 -1.69
CA MET A 1 8.03 -1.04 -0.43
C MET A 1 8.64 -0.29 0.74
N GLY A 2 7.84 0.15 1.67
CA GLY A 2 8.32 0.94 2.80
C GLY A 2 7.18 1.60 3.59
N PRO A 3 7.50 2.48 4.54
CA PRO A 3 8.86 2.89 4.94
C PRO A 3 9.67 1.79 5.63
N TRP A 4 9.01 0.82 6.28
CA TRP A 4 9.64 -0.35 6.87
C TRP A 4 8.65 -1.51 6.95
N ILE A 5 9.11 -2.66 7.40
CA ILE A 5 8.26 -3.84 7.65
C ILE A 5 7.86 -3.81 9.13
N GLU A 6 6.56 -3.83 9.40
CA GLU A 6 6.01 -3.85 10.74
C GLU A 6 5.46 -5.23 11.06
N THR A 7 5.92 -5.83 12.15
CA THR A 7 5.53 -7.19 12.54
C THR A 7 4.53 -7.24 13.69
N GLU A 8 4.30 -6.11 14.37
CA GLU A 8 3.43 -6.03 15.56
C GLU A 8 2.03 -5.48 15.24
N ALA A 9 1.85 -4.86 14.06
CA ALA A 9 0.56 -4.28 13.69
C ALA A 9 -0.47 -5.38 13.41
N ASP A 10 -1.73 -5.11 13.81
CA ASP A 10 -2.85 -5.98 13.46
C ASP A 10 -3.32 -5.68 12.04
N PRO A 11 -3.07 -6.57 11.06
CA PRO A 11 -3.44 -6.31 9.67
C PRO A 11 -4.93 -6.21 9.42
N HIS A 12 -5.79 -6.57 10.38
CA HIS A 12 -7.24 -6.46 10.25
C HIS A 12 -7.78 -5.08 10.65
N ARG A 13 -6.97 -4.23 11.27
CA ARG A 13 -7.40 -2.97 11.86
C ARG A 13 -6.49 -1.82 11.49
N LEU A 14 -6.11 -1.76 10.22
CA LEU A 14 -5.26 -0.69 9.72
C LEU A 14 -6.08 0.30 8.91
N GLU A 15 -5.90 1.57 9.21
CA GLU A 15 -6.42 2.66 8.40
C GLU A 15 -5.37 3.06 7.38
N ILE A 16 -5.78 3.25 6.14
CA ILE A 16 -4.89 3.62 5.04
C ILE A 16 -5.35 4.97 4.51
N VAL A 17 -4.49 5.96 4.61
CA VAL A 17 -4.75 7.32 4.12
C VAL A 17 -3.85 7.59 2.93
N THR A 18 -4.46 7.96 1.82
CA THR A 18 -3.75 8.36 0.61
C THR A 18 -3.86 9.86 0.45
N ARG A 19 -2.70 10.55 0.32
CA ARG A 19 -2.64 11.98 0.07
C ARG A 19 -1.98 12.23 -1.26
N LEU A 20 -2.53 13.21 -1.97
CA LEU A 20 -1.95 13.73 -3.20
C LEU A 20 -1.61 15.18 -2.97
N ASN A 21 -0.32 15.51 -3.08
CA ASN A 21 0.19 16.88 -2.85
C ASN A 21 -0.21 17.43 -1.47
N GLY A 22 -0.14 16.59 -0.44
CA GLY A 22 -0.46 16.97 0.93
C GLY A 22 -1.94 16.97 1.27
N LYS A 23 -2.82 16.72 0.30
CA LYS A 23 -4.25 16.72 0.48
C LYS A 23 -4.80 15.29 0.52
N GLU A 24 -5.63 14.98 1.50
CA GLU A 24 -6.25 13.66 1.58
C GLU A 24 -7.11 13.41 0.34
N HIS A 25 -6.76 12.35 -0.38
CA HIS A 25 -7.48 11.92 -1.58
C HIS A 25 -8.44 10.79 -1.27
N ASP A 26 -8.01 9.86 -0.43
CA ASP A 26 -8.78 8.69 -0.08
C ASP A 26 -8.42 8.17 1.30
N ARG A 27 -9.35 7.44 1.91
CA ARG A 27 -9.18 6.84 3.22
C ARG A 27 -9.94 5.52 3.24
N GLY A 28 -9.27 4.47 3.67
CA GLY A 28 -9.87 3.15 3.78
C GLY A 28 -9.38 2.40 5.00
N SER A 29 -9.99 1.25 5.27
CA SER A 29 -9.59 0.39 6.36
C SER A 29 -9.43 -1.04 5.86
N THR A 30 -8.44 -1.75 6.40
CA THR A 30 -8.26 -3.17 6.10
C THR A 30 -9.41 -4.02 6.63
N SER A 31 -10.19 -3.51 7.58
CA SER A 31 -11.39 -4.21 8.06
C SER A 31 -12.47 -4.37 6.99
N GLY A 32 -12.42 -3.57 5.94
CA GLY A 32 -13.36 -3.64 4.81
C GLY A 32 -12.93 -4.60 3.70
N MET A 33 -11.83 -5.32 3.84
CA MET A 33 -11.38 -6.26 2.81
C MET A 33 -12.34 -7.44 2.70
N THR A 34 -12.61 -7.87 1.46
CA THR A 34 -13.43 -9.05 1.20
C THR A 34 -12.81 -10.31 1.81
N TYR A 35 -11.52 -10.49 1.61
CA TYR A 35 -10.72 -11.52 2.26
C TYR A 35 -9.63 -10.82 3.06
N ASP A 36 -9.48 -11.18 4.34
CA ASP A 36 -8.42 -10.60 5.16
C ASP A 36 -7.03 -11.14 4.76
N CYS A 37 -5.99 -10.53 5.31
CA CYS A 37 -4.62 -10.91 4.98
C CYS A 37 -4.34 -12.38 5.29
N TYR A 38 -4.87 -12.92 6.39
CA TYR A 38 -4.66 -14.32 6.75
C TYR A 38 -5.34 -15.26 5.77
N ALA A 39 -6.56 -14.93 5.33
CA ALA A 39 -7.27 -15.73 4.33
C ALA A 39 -6.53 -15.73 2.99
N ILE A 40 -5.97 -14.60 2.59
CA ILE A 40 -5.19 -14.47 1.35
C ILE A 40 -3.92 -15.32 1.42
N VAL A 41 -3.17 -15.23 2.50
CA VAL A 41 -1.95 -16.05 2.70
C VAL A 41 -2.29 -17.53 2.70
N SER A 42 -3.33 -17.93 3.43
CA SER A 42 -3.78 -19.32 3.49
C SER A 42 -4.19 -19.83 2.12
N GLY A 43 -4.96 -19.04 1.36
CA GLY A 43 -5.40 -19.44 0.03
C GLY A 43 -4.26 -19.61 -0.97
N ILE A 44 -3.35 -18.65 -1.01
CA ILE A 44 -2.20 -18.70 -1.93
C ILE A 44 -1.26 -19.86 -1.59
N SER A 45 -1.01 -20.09 -0.30
CA SER A 45 -0.09 -21.13 0.15
C SER A 45 -0.56 -22.54 -0.20
N GLN A 46 -1.82 -22.72 -0.54
CA GLN A 46 -2.34 -24.02 -1.00
C GLN A 46 -1.86 -24.37 -2.42
N PHE A 47 -1.47 -23.40 -3.20
CA PHE A 47 -1.07 -23.58 -4.61
C PHE A 47 0.39 -23.24 -4.86
N VAL A 48 0.97 -22.36 -4.02
CA VAL A 48 2.33 -21.86 -4.18
C VAL A 48 3.04 -21.96 -2.84
N THR A 49 4.27 -22.45 -2.85
CA THR A 49 5.11 -22.44 -1.65
C THR A 49 5.57 -21.00 -1.39
N LEU A 50 5.26 -20.49 -0.20
CA LEU A 50 5.69 -19.17 0.24
C LEU A 50 7.01 -19.26 1.00
N HIS A 51 7.93 -18.36 0.67
CA HIS A 51 9.24 -18.28 1.31
C HIS A 51 9.40 -16.97 2.05
N PRO A 52 10.27 -16.92 3.07
CA PRO A 52 10.61 -15.63 3.70
C PRO A 52 11.10 -14.63 2.66
N GLY A 53 10.58 -13.42 2.72
CA GLY A 53 10.88 -12.37 1.74
C GLY A 53 9.88 -12.25 0.61
N ASP A 54 8.96 -13.21 0.46
CA ASP A 54 7.91 -13.12 -0.53
C ASP A 54 6.98 -11.96 -0.21
N LEU A 55 6.51 -11.30 -1.26
CA LEU A 55 5.62 -10.14 -1.17
C LEU A 55 4.27 -10.48 -1.80
N ILE A 56 3.19 -10.24 -1.05
CA ILE A 56 1.83 -10.41 -1.55
C ILE A 56 1.17 -9.05 -1.63
N LEU A 57 0.75 -8.67 -2.83
CA LEU A 57 0.01 -7.43 -3.05
C LEU A 57 -1.48 -7.74 -2.90
N THR A 58 -2.10 -7.10 -1.92
CA THR A 58 -3.49 -7.38 -1.55
C THR A 58 -4.50 -6.43 -2.18
N GLY A 59 -4.04 -5.51 -3.02
CA GLY A 59 -4.90 -4.49 -3.62
C GLY A 59 -5.00 -3.24 -2.75
N ALA A 60 -5.55 -2.19 -3.31
CA ALA A 60 -5.71 -0.91 -2.65
C ALA A 60 -7.20 -0.55 -2.52
N PRO A 61 -7.59 0.08 -1.41
CA PRO A 61 -8.95 0.62 -1.30
C PRO A 61 -9.08 1.91 -2.12
N GLY A 62 -10.32 2.22 -2.50
CA GLY A 62 -10.69 3.56 -2.91
C GLY A 62 -10.56 3.87 -4.39
N ALA A 63 -10.68 5.16 -4.68
CA ALA A 63 -10.73 5.69 -6.03
C ALA A 63 -9.33 5.86 -6.63
N VAL A 64 -9.27 5.73 -7.95
CA VAL A 64 -8.04 5.94 -8.71
C VAL A 64 -8.09 7.31 -9.37
N GLU A 65 -7.00 8.05 -9.31
CA GLU A 65 -6.84 9.32 -9.98
C GLU A 65 -5.54 9.32 -10.80
N ALA A 66 -5.59 9.96 -11.96
CA ALA A 66 -4.41 10.09 -12.79
C ALA A 66 -3.38 11.00 -12.13
N LEU A 67 -2.11 10.57 -12.16
CA LEU A 67 -1.00 11.33 -11.63
C LEU A 67 -0.28 12.06 -12.76
N THR A 68 0.27 13.23 -12.45
CA THR A 68 1.08 14.00 -13.37
C THR A 68 2.47 14.24 -12.81
N PRO A 69 3.49 14.46 -13.67
CA PRO A 69 4.82 14.79 -13.16
C PRO A 69 4.78 16.02 -12.25
N GLY A 70 5.52 15.95 -11.15
CA GLY A 70 5.52 16.97 -10.11
C GLY A 70 4.61 16.68 -8.93
N ASP A 71 3.68 15.73 -9.07
CA ASP A 71 2.85 15.29 -7.95
C ASP A 71 3.67 14.55 -6.91
N VAL A 72 3.21 14.60 -5.66
CA VAL A 72 3.78 13.84 -4.55
C VAL A 72 2.66 12.99 -3.95
N VAL A 73 2.87 11.70 -3.92
CA VAL A 73 1.93 10.72 -3.35
C VAL A 73 2.45 10.26 -1.99
N GLU A 74 1.59 10.33 -1.00
CA GLU A 74 1.87 9.80 0.33
C GLU A 74 0.82 8.79 0.72
N ILE A 75 1.27 7.69 1.31
CA ILE A 75 0.40 6.68 1.89
C ILE A 75 0.79 6.52 3.34
N GLU A 76 -0.15 6.78 4.22
CA GLU A 76 0.05 6.66 5.65
C GLU A 76 -0.79 5.54 6.23
N ILE A 77 -0.13 4.71 7.03
CA ILE A 77 -0.79 3.71 7.86
C ILE A 77 -0.30 3.94 9.30
N PRO A 78 -1.18 4.40 10.21
CA PRO A 78 -0.79 4.60 11.60
C PRO A 78 -0.18 3.33 12.19
N GLY A 79 0.94 3.48 12.89
CA GLY A 79 1.72 2.36 13.41
C GLY A 79 2.79 1.85 12.47
N ILE A 80 2.66 2.09 11.15
CA ILE A 80 3.70 1.76 10.18
C ILE A 80 4.45 3.01 9.75
N GLY A 81 3.73 4.07 9.39
CA GLY A 81 4.36 5.32 8.99
C GLY A 81 3.85 5.84 7.66
N VAL A 82 4.63 6.71 7.06
CA VAL A 82 4.30 7.37 5.80
C VAL A 82 5.29 6.95 4.72
N LEU A 83 4.76 6.43 3.61
CA LEU A 83 5.53 6.19 2.40
C LEU A 83 5.26 7.33 1.43
N ARG A 84 6.32 8.03 1.03
CA ARG A 84 6.22 9.21 0.17
C ARG A 84 7.02 9.00 -1.11
N ASN A 85 6.39 9.26 -2.23
CA ASN A 85 7.02 9.14 -3.54
C ASN A 85 6.68 10.32 -4.43
N PRO A 86 7.68 10.96 -5.05
CA PRO A 86 7.44 11.95 -6.08
C PRO A 86 7.10 11.26 -7.41
N VAL A 87 6.32 11.93 -8.23
CA VAL A 87 5.98 11.47 -9.58
C VAL A 87 6.83 12.25 -10.57
N ILE A 88 7.54 11.53 -11.42
CA ILE A 88 8.34 12.11 -12.51
C ILE A 88 7.92 11.47 -13.83
N SER A 89 8.22 12.11 -14.96
CA SER A 89 8.00 11.48 -16.23
C SER A 89 9.10 10.45 -16.52
N GLU A 90 8.80 9.47 -17.35
CA GLU A 90 9.78 8.48 -17.76
C GLU A 90 10.99 9.12 -18.45
N GLU A 91 10.75 10.22 -19.18
CA GLU A 91 11.83 10.96 -19.84
C GLU A 91 12.79 11.60 -18.84
N ASP A 92 12.28 12.08 -17.70
CA ASP A 92 13.10 12.70 -16.65
C ASP A 92 13.94 11.67 -15.91
N ASP A 93 13.51 10.42 -15.89
CA ASP A 93 14.22 9.32 -15.22
C ASP A 93 15.38 8.77 -16.04
N ARG A 94 15.49 9.13 -17.28
CA ARG A 94 16.58 8.73 -18.20
C ARG A 94 17.82 9.58 -17.98
N ARG A 95 18.62 9.17 -17.04
CA ARG A 95 19.87 9.88 -16.71
C ARG A 95 21.09 9.02 -16.91
#